data_94844617277cbb59a2c3aa4f03310021
#
_entry.id   94844617277cbb59a2c3aa4f03310021
#
_cell.length_a   1.000
_cell.length_b   1.000
_cell.length_c   1.000
_cell.angle_alpha   90.00
_cell.angle_beta   90.00
_cell.angle_gamma   90.00
#
_symmetry.space_group_name_H-M   'P 1'
#
loop_
_entity.id
_entity.type
_entity.pdbx_description
1 polymer ?
#
loop_
_entity_poly.entity_id
_entity_poly.type
_entity_poly.pdbx_seq_one_letter_code
_entity_poly.pdbx_strand_id
1 'polypeptide(L)'
;MVTKKQYESAVEYTIKAFQQAGIIITEEEKSRIEVADLGLGIVEEVGLQILTYVNTEKCCAKEMVLRPFQTCPEHLHPDGEENGVKYEGKEETFRVRKGVCYLYVSGEGKKEDIKAKLPKTKVSVFHEIVLKEGEQYTLLPNTWHWFQAGEEGAIISEFSTKSRDESDIFCDERLIRLPEVEK
;
A
#
# COMPACT_ATOMS: atom_id res chain seq x y z
N MET A 1 6.66 -14.93 6.22
CA MET A 1 6.47 -15.34 4.79
C MET A 1 5.03 -15.74 4.59
N VAL A 2 4.42 -15.32 3.50
CA VAL A 2 3.06 -15.72 3.13
C VAL A 2 3.04 -17.18 2.69
N THR A 3 2.12 -17.97 3.22
CA THR A 3 1.88 -19.34 2.75
C THR A 3 1.17 -19.34 1.40
N LYS A 4 1.31 -20.43 0.63
CA LYS A 4 0.59 -20.58 -0.65
C LYS A 4 -0.92 -20.35 -0.50
N LYS A 5 -1.53 -20.88 0.57
CA LYS A 5 -2.96 -20.70 0.86
C LYS A 5 -3.34 -19.25 1.13
N GLN A 6 -2.53 -18.52 1.87
CA GLN A 6 -2.74 -17.08 2.12
C GLN A 6 -2.61 -16.27 0.84
N TYR A 7 -1.60 -16.57 0.02
CA TYR A 7 -1.41 -15.95 -1.30
C TYR A 7 -2.63 -16.16 -2.20
N GLU A 8 -3.06 -17.40 -2.40
CA GLU A 8 -4.22 -17.73 -3.23
C GLU A 8 -5.50 -17.04 -2.72
N SER A 9 -5.72 -17.04 -1.39
CA SER A 9 -6.85 -16.32 -0.78
C SER A 9 -6.78 -14.80 -0.99
N ALA A 10 -5.58 -14.20 -0.94
CA ALA A 10 -5.41 -12.78 -1.16
C ALA A 10 -5.68 -12.39 -2.62
N VAL A 11 -5.18 -13.16 -3.57
CA VAL A 11 -5.43 -12.97 -5.01
C VAL A 11 -6.93 -13.12 -5.31
N GLU A 12 -7.59 -14.16 -4.80
CA GLU A 12 -9.03 -14.37 -5.00
C GLU A 12 -9.86 -13.21 -4.44
N TYR A 13 -9.52 -12.72 -3.24
CA TYR A 13 -10.16 -11.56 -2.63
C TYR A 13 -10.02 -10.33 -3.53
N THR A 14 -8.81 -10.07 -4.04
CA THR A 14 -8.51 -8.94 -4.92
C THR A 14 -9.32 -8.97 -6.21
N ILE A 15 -9.37 -10.13 -6.87
CA ILE A 15 -10.17 -10.31 -8.09
C ILE A 15 -11.65 -10.02 -7.83
N LYS A 16 -12.20 -10.55 -6.72
CA LYS A 16 -13.59 -10.29 -6.34
C LYS A 16 -13.85 -8.81 -6.03
N ALA A 17 -12.92 -8.15 -5.34
CA ALA A 17 -13.03 -6.72 -5.02
C ALA A 17 -13.08 -5.88 -6.31
N PHE A 18 -12.21 -6.15 -7.27
CA PHE A 18 -12.23 -5.47 -8.57
C PHE A 18 -13.53 -5.70 -9.33
N GLN A 19 -14.01 -6.95 -9.40
CA GLN A 19 -15.29 -7.27 -10.04
C GLN A 19 -16.46 -6.52 -9.43
N GLN A 20 -16.53 -6.46 -8.09
CA GLN A 20 -17.60 -5.74 -7.37
C GLN A 20 -17.54 -4.22 -7.57
N ALA A 21 -16.34 -3.68 -7.76
CA ALA A 21 -16.13 -2.27 -8.05
C ALA A 21 -16.27 -1.90 -9.54
N GLY A 22 -16.51 -2.87 -10.43
CA GLY A 22 -16.57 -2.67 -11.87
C GLY A 22 -15.21 -2.37 -12.51
N ILE A 23 -14.11 -2.70 -11.84
CA ILE A 23 -12.76 -2.58 -12.38
C ILE A 23 -12.45 -3.84 -13.17
N ILE A 24 -12.28 -3.69 -14.49
CA ILE A 24 -12.00 -4.80 -15.39
C ILE A 24 -10.49 -5.04 -15.41
N ILE A 25 -10.09 -6.29 -15.16
CA ILE A 25 -8.71 -6.76 -15.28
C ILE A 25 -8.65 -7.98 -16.19
N THR A 26 -7.57 -8.11 -16.95
CA THR A 26 -7.32 -9.23 -17.87
C THR A 26 -6.81 -10.47 -17.11
N GLU A 27 -6.80 -11.63 -17.76
CA GLU A 27 -6.22 -12.86 -17.18
C GLU A 27 -4.71 -12.71 -16.92
N GLU A 28 -4.01 -11.97 -17.78
CA GLU A 28 -2.59 -11.65 -17.58
C GLU A 28 -2.41 -10.80 -16.32
N GLU A 29 -3.22 -9.76 -16.12
CA GLU A 29 -3.16 -8.90 -14.93
C GLU A 29 -3.47 -9.67 -13.65
N LYS A 30 -4.44 -10.62 -13.68
CA LYS A 30 -4.71 -11.49 -12.54
C LYS A 30 -3.47 -12.28 -12.10
N SER A 31 -2.68 -12.76 -13.05
CA SER A 31 -1.45 -13.50 -12.76
C SER A 31 -0.30 -12.64 -12.23
N ARG A 32 -0.42 -11.31 -12.33
CA ARG A 32 0.57 -10.33 -11.86
C ARG A 32 0.17 -9.64 -10.55
N ILE A 33 -0.93 -10.04 -9.93
CA ILE A 33 -1.31 -9.50 -8.62
C ILE A 33 -0.23 -9.86 -7.60
N GLU A 34 0.39 -8.86 -7.05
CA GLU A 34 1.36 -8.97 -5.97
C GLU A 34 0.62 -9.05 -4.63
N VAL A 35 1.10 -9.89 -3.73
CA VAL A 35 0.65 -9.97 -2.33
C VAL A 35 1.82 -9.58 -1.45
N ALA A 36 1.82 -8.33 -0.99
CA ALA A 36 2.86 -7.77 -0.14
C ALA A 36 2.55 -8.06 1.35
N ASP A 37 3.10 -9.16 1.89
CA ASP A 37 2.96 -9.54 3.31
C ASP A 37 4.06 -8.97 4.20
N LEU A 38 5.05 -8.33 3.59
CA LEU A 38 6.15 -7.65 4.24
C LEU A 38 6.94 -8.53 5.24
N GLY A 39 6.92 -9.84 5.03
CA GLY A 39 7.69 -10.82 5.79
C GLY A 39 7.09 -11.26 7.12
N LEU A 40 5.95 -10.70 7.54
CA LEU A 40 5.35 -11.01 8.84
C LEU A 40 4.45 -12.26 8.87
N GLY A 41 4.00 -12.76 7.71
CA GLY A 41 3.11 -13.92 7.63
C GLY A 41 1.68 -13.67 8.14
N ILE A 42 1.29 -12.42 8.29
CA ILE A 42 -0.05 -11.97 8.76
C ILE A 42 -0.71 -11.05 7.74
N VAL A 43 -0.65 -11.43 6.47
CA VAL A 43 -1.11 -10.60 5.35
C VAL A 43 -2.57 -10.14 5.46
N GLU A 44 -3.41 -10.88 6.18
CA GLU A 44 -4.81 -10.49 6.42
C GLU A 44 -4.94 -9.22 7.27
N GLU A 45 -3.90 -8.88 8.05
CA GLU A 45 -3.90 -7.73 8.95
C GLU A 45 -2.87 -6.67 8.54
N VAL A 46 -1.67 -7.11 8.10
CA VAL A 46 -0.55 -6.23 7.70
C VAL A 46 -0.07 -6.64 6.32
N GLY A 47 -0.14 -5.71 5.41
CA GLY A 47 0.18 -5.91 4.00
C GLY A 47 -0.89 -5.33 3.09
N LEU A 48 -0.79 -5.61 1.80
CA LEU A 48 -1.78 -5.21 0.80
C LEU A 48 -1.62 -6.05 -0.47
N GLN A 49 -2.60 -5.97 -1.37
CA GLN A 49 -2.55 -6.58 -2.67
C GLN A 49 -2.40 -5.49 -3.73
N ILE A 50 -1.52 -5.68 -4.69
CA ILE A 50 -1.15 -4.65 -5.66
C ILE A 50 -1.25 -5.20 -7.08
N LEU A 51 -1.91 -4.45 -7.96
CA LEU A 51 -1.83 -4.64 -9.40
C LEU A 51 -1.16 -3.43 -10.03
N THR A 52 0.06 -3.58 -10.48
CA THR A 52 0.78 -2.53 -11.21
C THR A 52 0.42 -2.58 -12.69
N TYR A 53 -0.18 -1.51 -13.20
CA TYR A 53 -0.49 -1.34 -14.61
C TYR A 53 0.73 -0.93 -15.42
N VAL A 54 1.47 0.02 -14.90
CA VAL A 54 2.65 0.61 -15.53
C VAL A 54 3.63 1.11 -14.48
N ASN A 55 4.93 0.94 -14.73
CA ASN A 55 6.01 1.58 -13.99
C ASN A 55 7.14 1.91 -14.97
N THR A 56 7.28 3.19 -15.28
CA THR A 56 8.27 3.72 -16.25
C THR A 56 9.18 4.73 -15.56
N GLU A 57 10.13 5.29 -16.28
CA GLU A 57 10.97 6.38 -15.75
C GLU A 57 10.18 7.64 -15.36
N LYS A 58 8.97 7.83 -15.87
CA LYS A 58 8.18 9.06 -15.69
C LYS A 58 6.95 8.89 -14.81
N CYS A 59 6.38 7.70 -14.76
CA CYS A 59 5.14 7.47 -14.02
C CYS A 59 4.99 6.01 -13.60
N CYS A 60 4.25 5.85 -12.51
CA CYS A 60 3.73 4.57 -12.08
C CYS A 60 2.22 4.70 -11.82
N ALA A 61 1.47 3.64 -12.14
CA ALA A 61 0.06 3.53 -11.80
C ALA A 61 -0.25 2.13 -11.30
N LYS A 62 -0.91 2.06 -10.13
CA LYS A 62 -1.27 0.81 -9.46
C LYS A 62 -2.70 0.86 -8.96
N GLU A 63 -3.33 -0.28 -8.81
CA GLU A 63 -4.48 -0.46 -7.92
C GLU A 63 -4.04 -1.24 -6.69
N MET A 64 -4.33 -0.71 -5.52
CA MET A 64 -4.09 -1.34 -4.23
C MET A 64 -5.41 -1.79 -3.64
N VAL A 65 -5.48 -3.04 -3.20
CA VAL A 65 -6.64 -3.61 -2.54
C VAL A 65 -6.26 -3.97 -1.12
N LEU A 66 -7.06 -3.51 -0.15
CA LEU A 66 -6.90 -3.84 1.26
C LEU A 66 -8.17 -4.50 1.78
N ARG A 67 -7.99 -5.56 2.57
CA ARG A 67 -9.09 -6.21 3.31
C ARG A 67 -9.60 -5.29 4.43
N PRO A 68 -10.75 -5.58 5.04
CA PRO A 68 -11.22 -4.85 6.21
C PRO A 68 -10.13 -4.70 7.28
N PHE A 69 -9.80 -3.46 7.63
CA PHE A 69 -8.77 -3.07 8.60
C PHE A 69 -7.34 -3.52 8.28
N GLN A 70 -7.08 -4.03 7.09
CA GLN A 70 -5.72 -4.35 6.66
C GLN A 70 -4.90 -3.07 6.55
N THR A 71 -3.65 -3.12 7.03
CA THR A 71 -2.77 -1.96 7.12
C THR A 71 -1.56 -2.12 6.21
N CYS A 72 -1.31 -1.12 5.37
CA CYS A 72 0.02 -0.89 4.80
C CYS A 72 0.85 -0.18 5.86
N PRO A 73 1.94 -0.80 6.37
CA PRO A 73 2.69 -0.28 7.50
C PRO A 73 3.48 0.98 7.16
N GLU A 74 3.93 1.68 8.20
CA GLU A 74 4.64 2.94 8.06
C GLU A 74 5.96 2.79 7.33
N HIS A 75 6.08 3.56 6.27
CA HIS A 75 7.25 3.62 5.40
C HIS A 75 7.42 5.02 4.80
N LEU A 76 8.54 5.23 4.15
CA LEU A 76 8.79 6.38 3.30
C LEU A 76 9.54 5.95 2.04
N HIS A 77 9.40 6.74 0.99
CA HIS A 77 10.12 6.59 -0.28
C HIS A 77 11.28 7.60 -0.30
N PRO A 78 12.53 7.14 -0.07
CA PRO A 78 13.66 8.05 0.07
C PRO A 78 14.18 8.56 -1.27
N ASP A 79 14.88 9.69 -1.21
CA ASP A 79 15.82 10.07 -2.27
C ASP A 79 16.91 9.00 -2.40
N GLY A 80 17.48 8.88 -3.57
CA GLY A 80 18.53 7.89 -3.79
C GLY A 80 19.37 8.17 -5.01
N GLU A 81 20.15 7.16 -5.40
CA GLU A 81 20.99 7.19 -6.59
C GLU A 81 20.91 5.85 -7.31
N GLU A 82 20.68 5.87 -8.61
CA GLU A 82 20.63 4.70 -9.49
C GLU A 82 21.58 4.93 -10.68
N ASN A 83 22.57 4.04 -10.87
CA ASN A 83 23.57 4.15 -11.94
C ASN A 83 24.32 5.50 -11.99
N GLY A 84 24.62 6.10 -10.82
CA GLY A 84 25.29 7.39 -10.73
C GLY A 84 24.38 8.61 -10.97
N VAL A 85 23.07 8.41 -11.13
CA VAL A 85 22.07 9.46 -11.29
C VAL A 85 21.23 9.57 -10.02
N LYS A 86 21.23 10.76 -9.41
CA LYS A 86 20.37 11.05 -8.25
C LYS A 86 18.93 11.15 -8.67
N TYR A 87 18.03 10.64 -7.82
CA TYR A 87 16.58 10.78 -7.96
C TYR A 87 15.94 11.25 -6.64
N GLU A 88 14.84 11.95 -6.76
CA GLU A 88 13.98 12.27 -5.62
C GLU A 88 13.13 11.07 -5.26
N GLY A 89 12.74 10.98 -3.98
CA GLY A 89 11.79 9.99 -3.51
C GLY A 89 10.47 10.05 -4.28
N LYS A 90 9.67 9.01 -4.18
CA LYS A 90 8.41 8.92 -4.90
C LYS A 90 7.40 9.97 -4.40
N GLU A 91 6.90 10.82 -5.32
CA GLU A 91 5.66 11.55 -5.14
C GLU A 91 4.51 10.63 -5.57
N GLU A 92 3.48 10.51 -4.75
CA GLU A 92 2.35 9.63 -5.05
C GLU A 92 1.01 10.24 -4.66
N THR A 93 -0.01 9.98 -5.48
CA THR A 93 -1.38 10.40 -5.21
C THR A 93 -2.25 9.17 -5.01
N PHE A 94 -2.87 9.05 -3.83
CA PHE A 94 -3.90 8.06 -3.54
C PHE A 94 -5.27 8.61 -3.91
N ARG A 95 -6.06 7.83 -4.64
CA ARG A 95 -7.47 8.10 -4.92
C ARG A 95 -8.29 6.88 -4.52
N VAL A 96 -9.19 7.05 -3.55
CA VAL A 96 -10.08 5.97 -3.11
C VAL A 96 -11.14 5.69 -4.18
N ARG A 97 -11.18 4.44 -4.62
CA ARG A 97 -12.14 3.94 -5.61
C ARG A 97 -13.35 3.29 -4.93
N LYS A 98 -13.10 2.60 -3.81
CA LYS A 98 -14.11 1.90 -3.01
C LYS A 98 -13.72 1.91 -1.55
N GLY A 99 -14.70 2.06 -0.65
CA GLY A 99 -14.50 2.01 0.79
C GLY A 99 -13.89 3.29 1.38
N VAL A 100 -13.13 3.14 2.46
CA VAL A 100 -12.48 4.24 3.19
C VAL A 100 -11.02 3.91 3.40
N CYS A 101 -10.16 4.91 3.21
CA CYS A 101 -8.74 4.85 3.56
C CYS A 101 -8.46 5.84 4.70
N TYR A 102 -7.96 5.34 5.82
CA TYR A 102 -7.37 6.15 6.88
C TYR A 102 -5.88 6.27 6.60
N LEU A 103 -5.45 7.43 6.12
CA LEU A 103 -4.05 7.74 5.79
C LEU A 103 -3.46 8.57 6.92
N TYR A 104 -2.29 8.19 7.39
CA TYR A 104 -1.52 8.87 8.43
C TYR A 104 -0.18 9.31 7.88
N VAL A 105 0.16 10.57 8.09
CA VAL A 105 1.38 11.18 7.55
C VAL A 105 2.15 11.94 8.63
N SER A 106 3.37 12.36 8.32
CA SER A 106 4.12 13.31 9.14
C SER A 106 3.33 14.59 9.35
N GLY A 107 3.25 15.07 10.59
CA GLY A 107 2.48 16.26 10.95
C GLY A 107 1.95 16.21 12.38
N GLU A 108 1.16 17.21 12.75
CA GLU A 108 0.52 17.25 14.06
C GLU A 108 -0.61 16.22 14.15
N GLY A 109 -0.56 15.37 15.15
CA GLY A 109 -1.56 14.35 15.43
C GLY A 109 -1.19 13.54 16.66
N LYS A 110 -2.16 12.89 17.27
CA LYS A 110 -1.96 12.06 18.47
C LYS A 110 -2.49 10.66 18.26
N LYS A 111 -1.79 9.71 18.82
CA LYS A 111 -2.14 8.30 18.78
C LYS A 111 -3.55 8.02 19.34
N GLU A 112 -3.99 8.79 20.32
CA GLU A 112 -5.28 8.63 20.99
C GLU A 112 -6.46 9.11 20.14
N ASP A 113 -6.21 9.95 19.13
CA ASP A 113 -7.24 10.62 18.34
C ASP A 113 -7.53 9.92 17.01
N ILE A 114 -6.74 8.88 16.65
CA ILE A 114 -6.88 8.18 15.37
C ILE A 114 -8.17 7.35 15.28
N LYS A 115 -8.75 7.26 14.10
CA LYS A 115 -9.94 6.43 13.79
C LYS A 115 -9.58 5.00 13.40
N ALA A 116 -8.40 4.81 12.79
CA ALA A 116 -7.91 3.48 12.48
C ALA A 116 -7.61 2.66 13.75
N LYS A 117 -7.57 1.36 13.61
CA LYS A 117 -7.04 0.47 14.63
C LYS A 117 -5.52 0.56 14.64
N LEU A 118 -4.92 0.62 15.80
CA LEU A 118 -3.45 0.56 15.88
C LEU A 118 -2.96 -0.75 15.26
N PRO A 119 -2.05 -0.67 14.27
CA PRO A 119 -1.53 -1.85 13.61
C PRO A 119 -0.61 -2.66 14.54
N LYS A 120 -0.33 -3.91 14.15
CA LYS A 120 0.64 -4.79 14.85
C LYS A 120 2.10 -4.42 14.54
N THR A 121 2.32 -3.41 13.72
CA THR A 121 3.64 -2.86 13.39
C THR A 121 3.88 -1.56 14.15
N LYS A 122 5.15 -1.20 14.25
CA LYS A 122 5.55 0.09 14.81
C LYS A 122 5.10 1.20 13.88
N VAL A 123 4.49 2.25 14.45
CA VAL A 123 4.10 3.49 13.76
C VAL A 123 4.50 4.69 14.61
N SER A 124 4.88 5.79 13.96
CA SER A 124 5.38 7.00 14.60
C SER A 124 4.63 8.27 14.19
N VAL A 125 3.86 8.25 13.09
CA VAL A 125 3.10 9.39 12.58
C VAL A 125 1.60 9.18 12.75
N PHE A 126 0.87 10.26 13.13
CA PHE A 126 -0.54 10.22 13.52
C PHE A 126 -1.37 11.38 12.98
N HIS A 127 -0.84 12.19 12.04
CA HIS A 127 -1.66 13.19 11.34
C HIS A 127 -2.63 12.48 10.41
N GLU A 128 -3.92 12.49 10.78
CA GLU A 128 -4.96 11.71 10.10
C GLU A 128 -5.56 12.45 8.91
N ILE A 129 -5.62 11.75 7.78
CA ILE A 129 -6.34 12.15 6.59
C ILE A 129 -7.32 11.02 6.26
N VAL A 130 -8.61 11.30 6.29
CA VAL A 130 -9.65 10.31 5.97
C VAL A 130 -10.07 10.51 4.52
N LEU A 131 -9.85 9.51 3.68
CA LEU A 131 -10.25 9.53 2.28
C LEU A 131 -11.42 8.58 2.06
N LYS A 132 -12.51 9.11 1.51
CA LYS A 132 -13.69 8.38 1.06
C LYS A 132 -13.68 8.18 -0.45
N GLU A 133 -14.62 7.43 -0.96
CA GLU A 133 -14.77 7.20 -2.41
C GLU A 133 -14.76 8.52 -3.20
N GLY A 134 -13.89 8.59 -4.19
CA GLY A 134 -13.69 9.77 -5.04
C GLY A 134 -12.74 10.83 -4.45
N GLU A 135 -12.36 10.75 -3.17
CA GLU A 135 -11.39 11.65 -2.56
C GLU A 135 -9.96 11.18 -2.82
N GLN A 136 -9.02 12.11 -2.81
CA GLN A 136 -7.60 11.86 -3.08
C GLN A 136 -6.69 12.75 -2.22
N TYR A 137 -5.46 12.28 -2.04
CA TYR A 137 -4.40 13.03 -1.37
C TYR A 137 -3.06 12.75 -2.03
N THR A 138 -2.22 13.77 -2.17
CA THR A 138 -0.87 13.63 -2.72
C THR A 138 0.16 13.68 -1.59
N LEU A 139 0.97 12.64 -1.52
CA LEU A 139 2.13 12.51 -0.64
C LEU A 139 3.36 13.02 -1.37
N LEU A 140 4.08 13.94 -0.73
CA LEU A 140 5.36 14.44 -1.25
C LEU A 140 6.49 13.43 -0.97
N PRO A 141 7.59 13.48 -1.72
CA PRO A 141 8.78 12.67 -1.45
C PRO A 141 9.24 12.74 0.01
N ASN A 142 9.83 11.67 0.50
CA ASN A 142 10.38 11.57 1.86
C ASN A 142 9.35 11.78 2.99
N THR A 143 8.05 11.57 2.72
CA THR A 143 7.01 11.68 3.74
C THR A 143 6.79 10.32 4.41
N TRP A 144 7.01 10.22 5.74
CA TRP A 144 6.59 9.07 6.52
C TRP A 144 5.08 8.94 6.49
N HIS A 145 4.59 7.75 6.13
CA HIS A 145 3.15 7.49 6.05
C HIS A 145 2.81 6.01 6.24
N TRP A 146 1.60 5.76 6.70
CA TRP A 146 0.95 4.45 6.72
C TRP A 146 -0.53 4.62 6.48
N PHE A 147 -1.21 3.56 6.06
CA PHE A 147 -2.65 3.64 5.84
C PHE A 147 -3.35 2.32 6.14
N GLN A 148 -4.63 2.44 6.50
CA GLN A 148 -5.47 1.31 6.83
C GLN A 148 -6.82 1.43 6.14
N ALA A 149 -7.34 0.32 5.62
CA ALA A 149 -8.70 0.28 5.11
C ALA A 149 -9.73 0.34 6.24
N GLY A 150 -10.90 0.88 5.94
CA GLY A 150 -12.06 0.84 6.82
C GLY A 150 -12.64 -0.58 6.98
N GLU A 151 -13.82 -0.68 7.61
CA GLU A 151 -14.47 -1.95 7.94
C GLU A 151 -14.97 -2.75 6.71
N GLU A 152 -15.12 -2.12 5.56
CA GLU A 152 -15.50 -2.79 4.30
C GLU A 152 -14.30 -3.09 3.39
N GLY A 153 -13.08 -2.81 3.85
CA GLY A 153 -11.90 -2.81 3.00
C GLY A 153 -11.77 -1.53 2.17
N ALA A 154 -10.79 -1.50 1.26
CA ALA A 154 -10.60 -0.37 0.36
C ALA A 154 -9.97 -0.81 -0.98
N ILE A 155 -10.32 -0.08 -2.04
CA ILE A 155 -9.59 -0.08 -3.32
C ILE A 155 -9.08 1.34 -3.53
N ILE A 156 -7.79 1.46 -3.77
CA ILE A 156 -7.08 2.73 -3.89
C ILE A 156 -6.25 2.71 -5.16
N SER A 157 -6.51 3.66 -6.08
CA SER A 157 -5.59 3.92 -7.19
C SER A 157 -4.40 4.74 -6.67
N GLU A 158 -3.21 4.30 -6.99
CA GLU A 158 -1.96 5.06 -6.81
C GLU A 158 -1.50 5.56 -8.18
N PHE A 159 -1.24 6.85 -8.26
CA PHE A 159 -0.58 7.51 -9.38
C PHE A 159 0.68 8.17 -8.85
N SER A 160 1.84 7.80 -9.39
CA SER A 160 3.11 8.27 -8.81
C SER A 160 4.17 8.52 -9.87
N THR A 161 5.26 9.14 -9.45
CA THR A 161 6.53 9.06 -10.17
C THR A 161 7.03 7.62 -10.19
N LYS A 162 8.18 7.32 -10.81
CA LYS A 162 8.73 5.95 -10.86
C LYS A 162 8.76 5.32 -9.47
N SER A 163 8.14 4.15 -9.34
CA SER A 163 8.17 3.36 -8.11
C SER A 163 9.44 2.52 -8.04
N ARG A 164 10.12 2.63 -6.88
CA ARG A 164 11.31 1.85 -6.49
C ARG A 164 11.05 1.24 -5.11
N ASP A 165 10.01 0.42 -5.03
CA ASP A 165 9.50 -0.15 -3.78
C ASP A 165 10.58 -0.94 -3.01
N GLU A 166 11.61 -1.44 -3.71
CA GLU A 166 12.78 -2.11 -3.11
C GLU A 166 13.66 -1.18 -2.27
N SER A 167 13.52 0.14 -2.45
CA SER A 167 14.26 1.16 -1.70
C SER A 167 13.48 1.72 -0.52
N ASP A 168 12.25 1.30 -0.30
CA ASP A 168 11.39 1.79 0.79
C ASP A 168 12.05 1.57 2.16
N ILE A 169 11.93 2.59 3.01
CA ILE A 169 12.41 2.53 4.40
C ILE A 169 11.19 2.36 5.31
N PHE A 170 11.20 1.31 6.13
CA PHE A 170 10.13 1.00 7.07
C PHE A 170 10.45 1.50 8.48
N CYS A 171 9.43 1.98 9.20
CA CYS A 171 9.54 2.36 10.61
C CYS A 171 9.74 1.13 11.52
N ASP A 172 9.19 0.00 11.15
CA ASP A 172 9.34 -1.27 11.86
C ASP A 172 10.43 -2.13 11.20
N GLU A 173 11.54 -2.35 11.92
CA GLU A 173 12.73 -3.04 11.42
C GLU A 173 12.48 -4.54 11.08
N ARG A 174 11.34 -5.11 11.48
CA ARG A 174 10.97 -6.49 11.15
C ARG A 174 10.46 -6.66 9.72
N LEU A 175 10.14 -5.55 9.05
CA LEU A 175 9.51 -5.57 7.73
C LEU A 175 10.53 -5.76 6.61
N ILE A 176 10.15 -6.57 5.63
CA ILE A 176 10.93 -6.86 4.41
C ILE A 176 10.01 -6.61 3.22
N ARG A 177 10.36 -5.66 2.33
CA ARG A 177 9.50 -5.29 1.19
C ARG A 177 9.27 -6.44 0.20
N LEU A 178 10.29 -7.22 -0.07
CA LEU A 178 10.25 -8.37 -1.00
C LEU A 178 10.59 -9.67 -0.25
N PRO A 179 9.69 -10.18 0.60
CA PRO A 179 9.92 -11.43 1.29
C PRO A 179 9.81 -12.61 0.32
N GLU A 180 10.54 -13.70 0.60
CA GLU A 180 10.33 -14.94 -0.13
C GLU A 180 8.95 -15.52 0.16
N VAL A 181 8.26 -15.97 -0.90
CA VAL A 181 7.00 -16.74 -0.77
C VAL A 181 7.34 -18.21 -0.51
N GLU A 182 6.68 -18.84 0.44
CA GLU A 182 6.80 -20.29 0.63
C GLU A 182 6.39 -21.01 -0.67
N LYS A 183 7.32 -21.82 -1.19
CA LYS A 183 7.12 -22.62 -2.41
C LYS A 183 6.29 -23.86 -2.17
#